data_18ecdd76be2664dcc3331c663f858335
#
_entry.id   18ecdd76be2664dcc3331c663f858335
#
_cell.length_a   1.000
_cell.length_b   1.000
_cell.length_c   1.000
_cell.angle_alpha   90.00
_cell.angle_beta   90.00
_cell.angle_gamma   90.00
#
_symmetry.space_group_name_H-M   'P 1'
#
loop_
_entity.id
_entity.type
_entity.pdbx_description
1 polymer ?
#
loop_
_entity_poly.entity_id
_entity_poly.type
_entity_poly.pdbx_seq_one_letter_code
_entity_poly.pdbx_strand_id
1 'polypeptide(L)'
;MRKSFIILFAFVISQFQAQQNAYYQQAAQYKMDIDVNAEQFTYQGTQTLKYRNNSPDELNVVYFHLYWNAFKPNSMMDQRVASQGKNGDSRLQKDGISRLASIPKNEEGAQNIHWIKQNGKELKFEIQETVMKVYLDKPIKAHSKTTFTMEWDAVIPQQIRRSGRNNREGVDMTMTQWYPKIAEYDYDGWATFDYIGREFHAPFADFDVTIKINKDYVIGAGGTLLNPKEVKGYDASAQIKADQNKATWKWTAKNMLDFAWAADKDYSVESFDVPQGPKVYFVYLKNDKTKAWGEAKPYVTKYFQIMNSKFGKYAYPSYAFIQGGDGGMEYGMCTMILGEAKNIEDLMGLMAHEGSHSWYQQMLATNEPVRPWMDEGFTSYAESYVMHQLFPPKDDRPNAFVEKIDAYRKFLKKGIEEPAVWLGDHHDNGTAYSYASYVKGELYLVQLGYIVGEENLSKIMTEYFKEWSMKHPTDRDFLHIAQKVSGMDLKWFHHYWINTTKTIDYAIKDVQYGAESTTITLINNGQIPMPIDFSVMTADKKMVNYQIPLNMTHAWKTEYAFGPFTMLPYWPWTQKEYTFTIPYNKSQLSVLGIDPSQRLADVNPEDNFVEVK
;
A
#
# COMPACT_ATOMS: atom_id res chain seq x y z
N MET A 1 78.28 18.42 -21.69
CA MET A 1 77.32 17.31 -21.86
C MET A 1 76.43 17.29 -20.63
N ARG A 2 75.25 17.88 -20.68
CA ARG A 2 74.25 17.85 -19.61
C ARG A 2 73.20 16.76 -19.98
N LYS A 3 73.12 15.69 -19.18
CA LYS A 3 72.10 14.67 -19.33
C LYS A 3 70.86 15.15 -18.57
N SER A 4 69.77 15.47 -19.28
CA SER A 4 68.46 15.76 -18.72
C SER A 4 67.78 14.44 -18.40
N PHE A 5 67.43 14.21 -17.12
CA PHE A 5 66.56 13.11 -16.67
C PHE A 5 65.10 13.63 -16.80
N ILE A 6 64.35 12.97 -17.68
CA ILE A 6 62.90 13.14 -17.74
C ILE A 6 62.27 12.12 -16.78
N ILE A 7 61.71 12.60 -15.70
CA ILE A 7 60.90 11.79 -14.78
C ILE A 7 59.48 11.76 -15.31
N LEU A 8 59.07 10.60 -15.81
CA LEU A 8 57.70 10.32 -16.24
C LEU A 8 56.85 10.06 -14.99
N PHE A 9 56.05 11.07 -14.55
CA PHE A 9 55.04 10.86 -13.53
C PHE A 9 53.84 10.18 -14.19
N ALA A 10 53.74 8.87 -13.98
CA ALA A 10 52.52 8.11 -14.30
C ALA A 10 51.44 8.49 -13.28
N PHE A 11 50.52 9.38 -13.65
CA PHE A 11 49.29 9.61 -12.89
C PHE A 11 48.43 8.33 -13.02
N VAL A 12 48.44 7.49 -12.02
CA VAL A 12 47.41 6.47 -11.82
C VAL A 12 46.18 7.22 -11.34
N ILE A 13 45.31 7.59 -12.27
CA ILE A 13 43.96 7.99 -11.95
C ILE A 13 43.24 6.73 -11.51
N SER A 14 43.25 6.46 -10.21
CA SER A 14 42.26 5.55 -9.60
C SER A 14 40.92 6.17 -9.82
N GLN A 15 40.20 5.73 -10.83
CA GLN A 15 38.77 5.98 -10.94
C GLN A 15 38.13 5.26 -9.75
N PHE A 16 37.92 5.95 -8.64
CA PHE A 16 36.83 5.67 -7.75
C PHE A 16 35.55 5.97 -8.54
N GLN A 17 35.15 5.05 -9.39
CA GLN A 17 33.74 4.93 -9.70
C GLN A 17 33.06 4.60 -8.38
N ALA A 18 32.43 5.60 -7.78
CA ALA A 18 31.33 5.34 -6.88
C ALA A 18 30.38 4.46 -7.70
N GLN A 19 30.42 3.18 -7.44
CA GLN A 19 29.48 2.21 -7.99
C GLN A 19 28.13 2.65 -7.39
N GLN A 20 27.38 3.48 -8.13
CA GLN A 20 25.95 3.53 -7.91
C GLN A 20 25.52 2.09 -8.06
N ASN A 21 25.17 1.46 -6.95
CA ASN A 21 24.65 0.10 -6.98
C ASN A 21 23.46 0.11 -7.92
N ALA A 22 23.66 -0.46 -9.11
CA ALA A 22 22.59 -0.53 -10.08
C ALA A 22 21.43 -1.29 -9.41
N TYR A 23 20.20 -0.79 -9.59
CA TYR A 23 19.02 -1.45 -9.04
C TYR A 23 19.03 -2.94 -9.42
N TYR A 24 18.76 -3.81 -8.45
CA TYR A 24 18.48 -5.22 -8.65
C TYR A 24 17.26 -5.64 -7.83
N GLN A 25 16.62 -6.70 -8.24
CA GLN A 25 15.60 -7.40 -7.48
C GLN A 25 15.73 -8.89 -7.75
N GLN A 26 15.36 -9.71 -6.79
CA GLN A 26 15.38 -11.14 -6.93
C GLN A 26 14.25 -11.61 -7.87
N ALA A 27 14.37 -12.86 -8.36
CA ALA A 27 13.32 -13.46 -9.16
C ALA A 27 13.10 -14.92 -8.74
N ALA A 28 11.83 -15.29 -8.63
CA ALA A 28 11.41 -16.61 -8.21
C ALA A 28 10.41 -17.24 -9.20
N GLN A 29 10.40 -18.58 -9.28
CA GLN A 29 9.38 -19.33 -10.02
C GLN A 29 8.97 -20.51 -9.15
N TYR A 30 7.70 -20.50 -8.73
CA TYR A 30 7.10 -21.57 -7.94
C TYR A 30 6.31 -22.53 -8.83
N LYS A 31 6.54 -23.83 -8.63
CA LYS A 31 5.62 -24.88 -9.03
C LYS A 31 5.19 -25.60 -7.76
N MET A 32 3.91 -25.56 -7.45
CA MET A 32 3.35 -26.09 -6.21
C MET A 32 2.21 -27.07 -6.52
N ASP A 33 2.23 -28.19 -5.80
CA ASP A 33 1.15 -29.18 -5.81
C ASP A 33 0.68 -29.38 -4.37
N ILE A 34 -0.61 -29.16 -4.09
CA ILE A 34 -1.20 -29.35 -2.76
C ILE A 34 -2.40 -30.30 -2.82
N ASP A 35 -2.55 -31.09 -1.78
CA ASP A 35 -3.65 -32.01 -1.57
C ASP A 35 -4.38 -31.68 -0.28
N VAL A 36 -5.56 -31.05 -0.38
CA VAL A 36 -6.34 -30.50 0.74
C VAL A 36 -7.29 -31.55 1.28
N ASN A 37 -7.24 -31.74 2.60
CA ASN A 37 -8.26 -32.44 3.38
C ASN A 37 -9.19 -31.39 4.01
N ALA A 38 -10.30 -31.09 3.34
CA ALA A 38 -11.23 -30.06 3.78
C ALA A 38 -12.04 -30.43 5.02
N GLU A 39 -12.13 -31.72 5.38
CA GLU A 39 -12.82 -32.18 6.59
C GLU A 39 -11.96 -31.96 7.85
N GLN A 40 -10.65 -32.13 7.71
CA GLN A 40 -9.69 -31.95 8.81
C GLN A 40 -9.03 -30.57 8.80
N PHE A 41 -9.27 -29.75 7.77
CA PHE A 41 -8.62 -28.45 7.56
C PHE A 41 -7.08 -28.55 7.59
N THR A 42 -6.56 -29.54 6.84
CA THR A 42 -5.11 -29.76 6.66
C THR A 42 -4.80 -29.91 5.17
N TYR A 43 -3.54 -29.76 4.80
CA TYR A 43 -3.08 -30.15 3.47
C TYR A 43 -1.63 -30.62 3.50
N GLN A 44 -1.26 -31.40 2.49
CA GLN A 44 0.11 -31.75 2.16
C GLN A 44 0.53 -30.98 0.93
N GLY A 45 1.75 -30.45 0.93
CA GLY A 45 2.27 -29.64 -0.13
C GLY A 45 3.68 -30.05 -0.56
N THR A 46 3.93 -29.92 -1.86
CA THR A 46 5.28 -29.95 -2.43
C THR A 46 5.50 -28.72 -3.27
N GLN A 47 6.73 -28.20 -3.24
CA GLN A 47 7.10 -27.10 -4.14
C GLN A 47 8.46 -27.32 -4.78
N THR A 48 8.58 -26.85 -6.01
CA THR A 48 9.84 -26.60 -6.71
C THR A 48 9.97 -25.10 -6.90
N LEU A 49 10.98 -24.49 -6.27
CA LEU A 49 11.30 -23.09 -6.38
C LEU A 49 12.59 -22.92 -7.18
N LYS A 50 12.51 -22.28 -8.35
CA LYS A 50 13.69 -21.79 -9.06
C LYS A 50 13.93 -20.35 -8.60
N TYR A 51 15.07 -20.14 -7.96
CA TYR A 51 15.45 -18.84 -7.43
C TYR A 51 16.64 -18.29 -8.21
N ARG A 52 16.59 -17.01 -8.55
CA ARG A 52 17.66 -16.28 -9.21
C ARG A 52 18.16 -15.16 -8.30
N ASN A 53 19.42 -15.26 -7.89
CA ASN A 53 20.14 -14.19 -7.23
C ASN A 53 20.59 -13.18 -8.29
N ASN A 54 19.96 -12.02 -8.33
CA ASN A 54 20.32 -10.91 -9.22
C ASN A 54 21.23 -9.88 -8.51
N SER A 55 21.51 -10.07 -7.21
CA SER A 55 22.41 -9.19 -6.47
C SER A 55 23.87 -9.39 -6.87
N PRO A 56 24.75 -8.42 -6.55
CA PRO A 56 26.20 -8.56 -6.67
C PRO A 56 26.80 -9.51 -5.61
N ASP A 57 26.02 -9.95 -4.62
CA ASP A 57 26.50 -10.71 -3.48
C ASP A 57 26.40 -12.21 -3.69
N GLU A 58 27.30 -12.97 -3.03
CA GLU A 58 27.18 -14.41 -2.88
C GLU A 58 26.35 -14.73 -1.63
N LEU A 59 25.30 -15.54 -1.79
CA LEU A 59 24.38 -15.89 -0.71
C LEU A 59 24.74 -17.27 -0.14
N ASN A 60 25.04 -17.33 1.15
CA ASN A 60 25.40 -18.56 1.89
C ASN A 60 24.21 -19.16 2.65
N VAL A 61 23.16 -18.39 2.83
CA VAL A 61 21.90 -18.76 3.47
C VAL A 61 20.74 -18.19 2.67
N VAL A 62 19.56 -18.80 2.82
CA VAL A 62 18.30 -18.23 2.37
C VAL A 62 17.28 -18.31 3.48
N TYR A 63 16.24 -17.47 3.43
CA TYR A 63 15.19 -17.45 4.42
C TYR A 63 13.84 -17.67 3.75
N PHE A 64 12.95 -18.37 4.50
CA PHE A 64 11.56 -18.56 4.10
C PHE A 64 10.66 -18.10 5.22
N HIS A 65 9.53 -17.50 4.87
CA HIS A 65 8.45 -17.18 5.79
C HIS A 65 7.49 -18.37 5.93
N LEU A 66 7.13 -18.69 7.15
CA LEU A 66 6.16 -19.70 7.56
C LEU A 66 5.06 -19.00 8.36
N TYR A 67 4.26 -18.18 7.69
CA TYR A 67 3.37 -17.22 8.33
C TYR A 67 2.34 -17.83 9.27
N TRP A 68 1.84 -19.04 8.97
CA TRP A 68 0.84 -19.70 9.81
C TRP A 68 1.35 -20.14 11.17
N ASN A 69 2.65 -20.23 11.36
CA ASN A 69 3.25 -20.52 12.67
C ASN A 69 2.99 -19.42 13.71
N ALA A 70 2.51 -18.24 13.28
CA ALA A 70 2.07 -17.18 14.19
C ALA A 70 0.73 -17.47 14.89
N PHE A 71 -0.12 -18.33 14.31
CA PHE A 71 -1.49 -18.55 14.79
C PHE A 71 -1.55 -19.66 15.87
N LYS A 72 -0.89 -19.43 16.99
CA LYS A 72 -0.86 -20.34 18.15
C LYS A 72 -0.58 -19.58 19.44
N PRO A 73 -0.94 -20.14 20.61
CA PRO A 73 -0.57 -19.59 21.91
C PRO A 73 0.95 -19.44 22.06
N ASN A 74 1.36 -18.38 22.73
CA ASN A 74 2.77 -18.03 23.02
C ASN A 74 3.63 -17.70 21.78
N SER A 75 3.06 -17.54 20.59
CA SER A 75 3.77 -16.98 19.43
C SER A 75 4.13 -15.50 19.67
N MET A 76 5.08 -14.96 18.90
CA MET A 76 5.38 -13.52 18.96
C MET A 76 4.12 -12.67 18.72
N MET A 77 3.24 -13.08 17.80
CA MET A 77 1.97 -12.39 17.56
C MET A 77 1.09 -12.39 18.80
N ASP A 78 0.93 -13.54 19.48
CA ASP A 78 0.15 -13.64 20.73
C ASP A 78 0.75 -12.74 21.84
N GLN A 79 2.06 -12.78 22.02
CA GLN A 79 2.77 -11.95 23.00
C GLN A 79 2.63 -10.45 22.69
N ARG A 80 2.73 -10.06 21.40
CA ARG A 80 2.55 -8.65 20.99
C ARG A 80 1.12 -8.18 21.27
N VAL A 81 0.12 -8.97 20.91
CA VAL A 81 -1.29 -8.66 21.18
C VAL A 81 -1.54 -8.52 22.69
N ALA A 82 -1.02 -9.44 23.49
CA ALA A 82 -1.14 -9.39 24.94
C ALA A 82 -0.48 -8.13 25.53
N SER A 83 0.69 -7.72 25.02
CA SER A 83 1.39 -6.50 25.48
C SER A 83 0.65 -5.22 25.13
N GLN A 84 -0.01 -5.16 23.98
CA GLN A 84 -0.79 -3.98 23.55
C GLN A 84 -2.18 -3.92 24.24
N GLY A 85 -2.72 -5.05 24.65
CA GLY A 85 -4.04 -5.13 25.26
C GLY A 85 -5.13 -4.47 24.39
N LYS A 86 -5.92 -3.57 24.96
CA LYS A 86 -6.99 -2.84 24.23
C LYS A 86 -6.48 -1.84 23.19
N ASN A 87 -5.21 -1.48 23.22
CA ASN A 87 -4.61 -0.57 22.23
C ASN A 87 -4.17 -1.30 20.94
N GLY A 88 -4.14 -2.63 20.95
CA GLY A 88 -3.80 -3.46 19.81
C GLY A 88 -4.93 -3.59 18.77
N ASP A 89 -4.68 -4.37 17.73
CA ASP A 89 -5.67 -4.65 16.68
C ASP A 89 -6.89 -5.37 17.28
N SER A 90 -8.08 -4.77 17.15
CA SER A 90 -9.33 -5.32 17.68
C SER A 90 -9.74 -6.67 17.07
N ARG A 91 -9.18 -7.04 15.92
CA ARG A 91 -9.42 -8.35 15.28
C ARG A 91 -8.65 -9.46 15.98
N LEU A 92 -7.49 -9.14 16.54
CA LEU A 92 -6.60 -10.10 17.23
C LEU A 92 -6.91 -10.25 18.71
N GLN A 93 -7.71 -9.36 19.31
CA GLN A 93 -8.02 -9.35 20.74
C GLN A 93 -9.52 -9.18 21.01
N LYS A 94 -9.94 -9.59 22.20
CA LYS A 94 -11.26 -9.29 22.77
C LYS A 94 -11.08 -8.76 24.18
N ASP A 95 -11.55 -7.55 24.44
CA ASP A 95 -11.44 -6.88 25.76
C ASP A 95 -9.99 -6.77 26.28
N GLY A 96 -9.00 -6.71 25.37
CA GLY A 96 -7.58 -6.66 25.68
C GLY A 96 -6.92 -8.04 25.87
N ILE A 97 -7.66 -9.12 25.69
CA ILE A 97 -7.14 -10.49 25.76
C ILE A 97 -6.92 -11.01 24.35
N SER A 98 -5.73 -11.56 24.09
CA SER A 98 -5.39 -12.16 22.80
C SER A 98 -6.32 -13.34 22.47
N ARG A 99 -6.88 -13.34 21.27
CA ARG A 99 -7.68 -14.45 20.76
C ARG A 99 -6.84 -15.70 20.49
N LEU A 100 -5.53 -15.52 20.28
CA LEU A 100 -4.58 -16.61 20.04
C LEU A 100 -4.32 -17.44 21.29
N ALA A 101 -4.35 -16.82 22.48
CA ALA A 101 -4.06 -17.47 23.75
C ALA A 101 -4.97 -18.67 24.09
N SER A 102 -6.15 -18.75 23.45
CA SER A 102 -7.15 -19.80 23.71
C SER A 102 -7.32 -20.80 22.56
N ILE A 103 -6.47 -20.76 21.53
CA ILE A 103 -6.56 -21.71 20.40
C ILE A 103 -6.24 -23.11 20.90
N PRO A 104 -7.14 -24.12 20.66
CA PRO A 104 -6.86 -25.50 20.99
C PRO A 104 -5.68 -26.07 20.20
N LYS A 105 -4.93 -27.01 20.82
CA LYS A 105 -3.72 -27.60 20.22
C LYS A 105 -3.91 -28.16 18.81
N ASN A 106 -5.03 -28.78 18.54
CA ASN A 106 -5.39 -29.35 17.24
C ASN A 106 -5.88 -28.32 16.22
N GLU A 107 -5.98 -27.06 16.62
CA GLU A 107 -6.41 -25.93 15.77
C GLU A 107 -5.32 -24.87 15.59
N GLU A 108 -4.16 -25.06 16.22
CA GLU A 108 -3.00 -24.20 16.03
C GLU A 108 -2.58 -24.19 14.55
N GLY A 109 -2.41 -23.01 14.00
CA GLY A 109 -1.83 -22.87 12.65
C GLY A 109 -0.40 -23.40 12.60
N ALA A 110 -0.10 -24.17 11.58
CA ALA A 110 1.24 -24.73 11.43
C ALA A 110 1.61 -24.91 9.95
N GLN A 111 2.90 -24.72 9.67
CA GLN A 111 3.56 -25.11 8.42
C GLN A 111 4.79 -25.95 8.83
N ASN A 112 4.66 -27.27 8.72
CA ASN A 112 5.66 -28.23 9.18
C ASN A 112 6.53 -28.67 8.01
N ILE A 113 7.79 -28.26 7.96
CA ILE A 113 8.72 -28.59 6.89
C ILE A 113 9.30 -29.97 7.17
N HIS A 114 9.09 -30.92 6.24
CA HIS A 114 9.66 -32.27 6.33
C HIS A 114 11.11 -32.29 5.84
N TRP A 115 11.35 -31.68 4.68
CA TRP A 115 12.68 -31.53 4.12
C TRP A 115 12.73 -30.39 3.10
N ILE A 116 13.93 -29.86 2.91
CA ILE A 116 14.30 -28.94 1.82
C ILE A 116 15.58 -29.40 1.18
N LYS A 117 15.66 -29.34 -0.14
CA LYS A 117 16.85 -29.73 -0.94
C LYS A 117 17.25 -28.60 -1.88
N GLN A 118 18.57 -28.40 -2.03
CA GLN A 118 19.15 -27.54 -3.07
C GLN A 118 19.72 -28.42 -4.18
N ASN A 119 19.19 -28.31 -5.40
CA ASN A 119 19.63 -29.12 -6.55
C ASN A 119 19.70 -30.63 -6.25
N GLY A 120 18.75 -31.14 -5.44
CA GLY A 120 18.65 -32.55 -5.05
C GLY A 120 19.36 -32.92 -3.74
N LYS A 121 20.26 -32.09 -3.20
CA LYS A 121 20.93 -32.33 -1.91
C LYS A 121 20.14 -31.72 -0.76
N GLU A 122 19.85 -32.54 0.25
CA GLU A 122 19.14 -32.15 1.45
C GLU A 122 19.95 -31.14 2.28
N LEU A 123 19.25 -30.14 2.82
CA LEU A 123 19.84 -29.03 3.54
C LEU A 123 19.44 -29.04 5.02
N LYS A 124 20.27 -28.43 5.86
CA LYS A 124 19.94 -28.11 7.24
C LYS A 124 19.16 -26.81 7.28
N PHE A 125 18.18 -26.72 8.17
CA PHE A 125 17.43 -25.51 8.44
C PHE A 125 17.08 -25.38 9.93
N GLU A 126 16.78 -24.17 10.34
CA GLU A 126 16.31 -23.81 11.67
C GLU A 126 15.07 -22.93 11.52
N ILE A 127 14.06 -23.18 12.36
CA ILE A 127 12.82 -22.38 12.39
C ILE A 127 12.76 -21.62 13.70
N GLN A 128 12.66 -20.30 13.58
CA GLN A 128 12.40 -19.41 14.71
C GLN A 128 11.13 -18.65 14.39
N GLU A 129 10.09 -18.85 15.21
CA GLU A 129 8.76 -18.24 15.03
C GLU A 129 8.23 -18.47 13.60
N THR A 130 8.13 -17.41 12.80
CA THR A 130 7.62 -17.46 11.43
C THR A 130 8.73 -17.43 10.36
N VAL A 131 9.98 -17.49 10.76
CA VAL A 131 11.12 -17.42 9.85
C VAL A 131 11.91 -18.72 9.89
N MET A 132 12.11 -19.33 8.72
CA MET A 132 12.98 -20.48 8.52
C MET A 132 14.29 -20.05 7.85
N LYS A 133 15.41 -20.26 8.52
CA LYS A 133 16.77 -20.07 7.99
C LYS A 133 17.27 -21.38 7.41
N VAL A 134 17.77 -21.36 6.17
CA VAL A 134 18.28 -22.53 5.45
C VAL A 134 19.75 -22.35 5.14
N TYR A 135 20.58 -23.32 5.54
CA TYR A 135 22.01 -23.34 5.29
C TYR A 135 22.32 -24.04 3.95
N LEU A 136 22.87 -23.30 3.01
CA LEU A 136 23.09 -23.79 1.66
C LEU A 136 24.28 -24.80 1.61
N ASP A 137 24.11 -25.84 0.81
CA ASP A 137 25.22 -26.75 0.49
C ASP A 137 26.29 -26.07 -0.39
N LYS A 138 25.83 -25.29 -1.35
CA LYS A 138 26.63 -24.45 -2.22
C LYS A 138 26.10 -23.04 -2.23
N PRO A 139 26.94 -22.03 -1.99
CA PRO A 139 26.54 -20.64 -2.08
C PRO A 139 25.91 -20.31 -3.44
N ILE A 140 24.92 -19.46 -3.42
CA ILE A 140 24.34 -18.93 -4.66
C ILE A 140 25.18 -17.72 -5.07
N LYS A 141 25.99 -17.87 -6.10
CA LYS A 141 26.86 -16.80 -6.60
C LYS A 141 26.05 -15.60 -7.09
N ALA A 142 26.68 -14.43 -7.12
CA ALA A 142 26.16 -13.27 -7.78
C ALA A 142 25.65 -13.59 -9.19
N HIS A 143 24.49 -13.05 -9.56
CA HIS A 143 23.85 -13.19 -10.88
C HIS A 143 23.61 -14.65 -11.32
N SER A 144 23.51 -15.58 -10.38
CA SER A 144 23.30 -17.00 -10.65
C SER A 144 21.93 -17.49 -10.18
N LYS A 145 21.62 -18.76 -10.45
CA LYS A 145 20.35 -19.39 -10.08
C LYS A 145 20.55 -20.74 -9.41
N THR A 146 19.58 -21.12 -8.60
CA THR A 146 19.52 -22.44 -7.96
C THR A 146 18.07 -22.95 -7.94
N THR A 147 17.91 -24.23 -7.65
CA THR A 147 16.58 -24.83 -7.49
C THR A 147 16.45 -25.43 -6.10
N PHE A 148 15.39 -25.05 -5.40
CA PHE A 148 14.97 -25.68 -4.15
C PHE A 148 13.77 -26.58 -4.43
N THR A 149 13.72 -27.73 -3.76
CA THR A 149 12.53 -28.57 -3.64
C THR A 149 12.22 -28.77 -2.17
N MET A 150 10.93 -28.78 -1.82
CA MET A 150 10.48 -28.84 -0.44
C MET A 150 9.19 -29.65 -0.33
N GLU A 151 9.03 -30.34 0.79
CA GLU A 151 7.79 -31.00 1.20
C GLU A 151 7.40 -30.54 2.59
N TRP A 152 6.10 -30.26 2.79
CA TRP A 152 5.56 -29.83 4.08
C TRP A 152 4.10 -30.30 4.23
N ASP A 153 3.62 -30.31 5.46
CA ASP A 153 2.20 -30.32 5.77
C ASP A 153 1.80 -29.06 6.53
N ALA A 154 0.52 -28.77 6.55
CA ALA A 154 0.00 -27.61 7.23
C ALA A 154 -1.35 -27.84 7.87
N VAL A 155 -1.59 -27.15 8.98
CA VAL A 155 -2.87 -27.02 9.64
C VAL A 155 -3.44 -25.64 9.35
N ILE A 156 -4.62 -25.58 8.73
CA ILE A 156 -5.32 -24.33 8.42
C ILE A 156 -5.85 -23.75 9.74
N PRO A 157 -5.38 -22.57 10.18
CA PRO A 157 -5.79 -21.98 11.44
C PRO A 157 -7.27 -21.57 11.43
N GLN A 158 -7.87 -21.34 12.58
CA GLN A 158 -9.10 -20.55 12.63
C GLN A 158 -8.83 -19.15 12.08
N GLN A 159 -9.76 -18.59 11.29
CA GLN A 159 -9.57 -17.23 10.79
C GLN A 159 -9.72 -16.21 11.92
N ILE A 160 -8.60 -15.76 12.43
CA ILE A 160 -8.49 -14.65 13.38
C ILE A 160 -7.98 -13.40 12.66
N ARG A 161 -7.04 -13.60 11.73
CA ARG A 161 -6.44 -12.54 10.90
C ARG A 161 -6.04 -13.10 9.55
N ARG A 162 -6.40 -12.43 8.44
CA ARG A 162 -6.04 -12.76 7.05
C ARG A 162 -6.48 -14.17 6.62
N SER A 163 -5.79 -15.19 7.08
CA SER A 163 -5.94 -16.59 6.69
C SER A 163 -6.76 -17.40 7.67
N GLY A 164 -7.40 -18.43 7.16
CA GLY A 164 -7.98 -19.45 8.05
C GLY A 164 -9.27 -20.07 7.53
N ARG A 165 -9.85 -20.87 8.41
CA ARG A 165 -11.08 -21.63 8.20
C ARG A 165 -12.25 -21.04 8.97
N ASN A 166 -13.47 -21.39 8.53
CA ASN A 166 -14.72 -21.10 9.21
C ASN A 166 -14.84 -19.64 9.65
N ASN A 167 -14.71 -18.73 8.69
CA ASN A 167 -14.77 -17.31 8.99
C ASN A 167 -16.18 -16.85 9.42
N ARG A 168 -16.26 -15.63 9.93
CA ARG A 168 -17.52 -15.07 10.46
C ARG A 168 -18.63 -14.89 9.41
N GLU A 169 -18.31 -14.90 8.13
CA GLU A 169 -19.28 -14.76 7.02
C GLU A 169 -19.67 -16.10 6.41
N GLY A 170 -19.14 -17.21 6.93
CA GLY A 170 -19.48 -18.56 6.51
C GLY A 170 -18.62 -19.13 5.38
N VAL A 171 -17.53 -18.47 5.00
CA VAL A 171 -16.57 -19.03 4.02
C VAL A 171 -15.72 -20.09 4.70
N ASP A 172 -15.65 -21.28 4.10
CA ASP A 172 -14.98 -22.44 4.69
C ASP A 172 -13.46 -22.24 4.83
N MET A 173 -12.78 -21.70 3.80
CA MET A 173 -11.33 -21.53 3.78
C MET A 173 -10.90 -20.26 3.04
N THR A 174 -10.07 -19.45 3.71
CA THR A 174 -9.33 -18.33 3.10
C THR A 174 -7.84 -18.63 3.21
N MET A 175 -7.22 -18.89 2.08
CA MET A 175 -5.87 -19.46 1.98
C MET A 175 -4.89 -18.38 1.49
N THR A 176 -4.44 -17.57 2.42
CA THR A 176 -3.44 -16.53 2.21
C THR A 176 -2.19 -16.86 3.01
N GLN A 177 -1.00 -16.49 2.55
CA GLN A 177 0.28 -16.81 3.18
C GLN A 177 0.44 -18.31 3.52
N TRP A 178 -0.13 -19.18 2.70
CA TRP A 178 -0.34 -20.59 2.98
C TRP A 178 0.86 -21.49 2.66
N TYR A 179 1.82 -21.01 1.87
CA TYR A 179 3.00 -21.79 1.44
C TYR A 179 4.31 -21.21 2.00
N PRO A 180 5.38 -22.03 2.17
CA PRO A 180 6.68 -21.52 2.54
C PRO A 180 7.21 -20.56 1.47
N LYS A 181 7.25 -19.27 1.79
CA LYS A 181 7.57 -18.17 0.87
C LYS A 181 9.00 -17.71 1.08
N ILE A 182 9.83 -17.68 0.00
CA ILE A 182 11.19 -17.14 0.09
C ILE A 182 11.14 -15.64 0.41
N ALA A 183 12.02 -15.20 1.31
CA ALA A 183 12.16 -13.79 1.66
C ALA A 183 12.82 -13.00 0.51
N GLU A 184 12.53 -11.71 0.39
CA GLU A 184 13.27 -10.80 -0.50
C GLU A 184 14.67 -10.54 0.06
N TYR A 185 15.63 -10.37 -0.85
CA TYR A 185 16.99 -9.94 -0.57
C TYR A 185 17.31 -8.71 -1.42
N ASP A 186 17.43 -7.58 -0.76
CA ASP A 186 17.71 -6.29 -1.38
C ASP A 186 18.95 -5.61 -0.78
N TYR A 187 19.06 -4.28 -0.90
CA TYR A 187 20.19 -3.50 -0.37
C TYR A 187 20.28 -3.50 1.16
N ASP A 188 19.15 -3.71 1.82
CA ASP A 188 19.06 -3.78 3.29
C ASP A 188 19.29 -5.23 3.79
N GLY A 189 19.55 -6.17 2.87
CA GLY A 189 19.74 -7.59 3.15
C GLY A 189 18.46 -8.39 3.04
N TRP A 190 18.33 -9.46 3.84
CA TRP A 190 17.14 -10.30 3.86
C TRP A 190 16.00 -9.67 4.64
N ALA A 191 14.83 -9.55 4.02
CA ALA A 191 13.60 -9.13 4.68
C ALA A 191 13.04 -10.29 5.55
N THR A 192 13.52 -10.42 6.79
CA THR A 192 13.21 -11.52 7.72
C THR A 192 12.35 -11.07 8.89
N PHE A 193 11.32 -10.26 8.62
CA PHE A 193 10.39 -9.82 9.65
C PHE A 193 9.52 -10.98 10.12
N ASP A 194 9.47 -11.22 11.44
CA ASP A 194 8.49 -12.14 12.01
C ASP A 194 7.08 -11.58 11.83
N TYR A 195 6.14 -12.46 11.49
CA TYR A 195 4.76 -12.04 11.31
C TYR A 195 4.03 -11.91 12.65
N ILE A 196 3.64 -10.69 12.96
CA ILE A 196 2.90 -10.37 14.18
C ILE A 196 1.55 -9.66 13.90
N GLY A 197 1.05 -9.79 12.66
CA GLY A 197 -0.31 -9.40 12.27
C GLY A 197 -0.42 -8.19 11.34
N ARG A 198 0.71 -7.70 10.82
CA ARG A 198 0.74 -6.58 9.84
C ARG A 198 0.91 -7.09 8.40
N GLU A 199 1.81 -6.52 7.63
CA GLU A 199 1.89 -6.69 6.18
C GLU A 199 3.05 -7.61 5.76
N PHE A 200 3.22 -7.81 4.46
CA PHE A 200 4.08 -8.83 3.86
C PHE A 200 5.02 -8.23 2.83
N HIS A 201 6.15 -8.91 2.59
CA HIS A 201 7.07 -8.53 1.51
C HIS A 201 7.71 -9.77 0.91
N ALA A 202 7.88 -9.79 -0.42
CA ALA A 202 8.44 -10.92 -1.15
C ALA A 202 8.99 -10.50 -2.51
N PRO A 203 9.88 -11.30 -3.14
CA PRO A 203 10.29 -11.08 -4.51
C PRO A 203 9.14 -11.33 -5.49
N PHE A 204 9.16 -10.64 -6.63
CA PHE A 204 8.28 -10.99 -7.74
C PHE A 204 8.53 -12.42 -8.20
N ALA A 205 7.46 -13.16 -8.40
CA ALA A 205 7.50 -14.56 -8.76
C ALA A 205 6.48 -14.95 -9.83
N ASP A 206 6.81 -16.02 -10.57
CA ASP A 206 5.87 -16.76 -11.38
C ASP A 206 5.31 -17.94 -10.58
N PHE A 207 4.03 -18.23 -10.74
CA PHE A 207 3.35 -19.31 -10.04
C PHE A 207 2.65 -20.27 -11.00
N ASP A 208 2.92 -21.57 -10.81
CA ASP A 208 2.15 -22.67 -11.36
C ASP A 208 1.64 -23.50 -10.17
N VAL A 209 0.34 -23.47 -9.91
CA VAL A 209 -0.26 -24.02 -8.68
C VAL A 209 -1.32 -25.06 -9.05
N THR A 210 -1.15 -26.27 -8.51
CA THR A 210 -2.12 -27.36 -8.59
C THR A 210 -2.73 -27.58 -7.22
N ILE A 211 -4.07 -27.47 -7.11
CA ILE A 211 -4.83 -27.67 -5.89
C ILE A 211 -5.78 -28.84 -6.08
N LYS A 212 -5.64 -29.89 -5.26
CA LYS A 212 -6.59 -31.00 -5.16
C LYS A 212 -7.45 -30.81 -3.93
N ILE A 213 -8.76 -30.72 -4.11
CA ILE A 213 -9.73 -30.52 -3.03
C ILE A 213 -11.01 -31.29 -3.35
N ASN A 214 -11.88 -31.57 -2.38
CA ASN A 214 -13.19 -32.16 -2.63
C ASN A 214 -13.90 -31.44 -3.77
N LYS A 215 -14.47 -32.21 -4.71
CA LYS A 215 -15.04 -31.73 -5.96
C LYS A 215 -16.22 -30.76 -5.83
N ASP A 216 -16.84 -30.70 -4.65
CA ASP A 216 -17.97 -29.81 -4.39
C ASP A 216 -17.54 -28.36 -4.15
N TYR A 217 -16.25 -28.13 -3.83
CA TYR A 217 -15.72 -26.80 -3.63
C TYR A 217 -15.54 -26.01 -4.92
N VAL A 218 -15.75 -24.70 -4.79
CA VAL A 218 -15.38 -23.70 -5.80
C VAL A 218 -14.22 -22.90 -5.26
N ILE A 219 -13.18 -22.68 -6.05
CA ILE A 219 -12.00 -21.89 -5.67
C ILE A 219 -12.02 -20.56 -6.42
N GLY A 220 -11.92 -19.45 -5.65
CA GLY A 220 -11.52 -18.14 -6.17
C GLY A 220 -10.04 -17.92 -5.89
N ALA A 221 -9.26 -17.43 -6.87
CA ALA A 221 -7.83 -17.21 -6.70
C ALA A 221 -7.31 -16.04 -7.54
N GLY A 222 -6.13 -15.52 -7.14
CA GLY A 222 -5.33 -14.62 -7.97
C GLY A 222 -4.62 -15.42 -9.07
N GLY A 223 -4.84 -15.05 -10.34
CA GLY A 223 -4.23 -15.74 -11.47
C GLY A 223 -5.22 -16.18 -12.53
N THR A 224 -4.75 -17.00 -13.46
CA THR A 224 -5.54 -17.56 -14.55
C THR A 224 -5.81 -19.03 -14.31
N LEU A 225 -7.09 -19.43 -14.28
CA LEU A 225 -7.51 -20.82 -14.20
C LEU A 225 -7.30 -21.50 -15.59
N LEU A 226 -6.51 -22.58 -15.62
CA LEU A 226 -6.14 -23.26 -16.87
C LEU A 226 -7.14 -24.32 -17.31
N ASN A 227 -7.96 -24.84 -16.38
CA ASN A 227 -8.89 -25.95 -16.66
C ASN A 227 -10.33 -25.67 -16.20
N PRO A 228 -10.96 -24.55 -16.62
CA PRO A 228 -12.30 -24.15 -16.17
C PRO A 228 -13.40 -25.17 -16.52
N LYS A 229 -13.19 -26.00 -17.54
CA LYS A 229 -14.15 -27.05 -17.97
C LYS A 229 -14.09 -28.34 -17.15
N GLU A 230 -13.10 -28.46 -16.24
CA GLU A 230 -12.90 -29.65 -15.39
C GLU A 230 -13.32 -29.42 -13.94
N VAL A 231 -13.71 -28.18 -13.58
CA VAL A 231 -13.99 -27.74 -12.20
C VAL A 231 -15.31 -26.98 -12.12
N LYS A 232 -15.90 -26.91 -10.91
CA LYS A 232 -17.19 -26.26 -10.65
C LYS A 232 -17.09 -24.72 -10.73
N GLY A 233 -18.09 -24.06 -11.31
CA GLY A 233 -18.36 -22.63 -11.13
C GLY A 233 -17.88 -21.70 -12.26
N TYR A 234 -16.87 -22.06 -13.06
CA TYR A 234 -16.26 -21.16 -14.04
C TYR A 234 -16.77 -21.33 -15.48
N ASP A 235 -17.27 -22.51 -15.83
CA ASP A 235 -17.79 -22.83 -17.17
C ASP A 235 -19.08 -23.64 -17.01
N ALA A 236 -20.16 -23.17 -17.65
CA ALA A 236 -21.45 -23.85 -17.61
C ALA A 236 -21.43 -25.24 -18.30
N SER A 237 -20.45 -25.48 -19.19
CA SER A 237 -20.24 -26.77 -19.86
C SER A 237 -19.28 -27.70 -19.09
N ALA A 238 -18.87 -27.35 -17.89
CA ALA A 238 -17.90 -28.12 -17.12
C ALA A 238 -18.36 -29.56 -16.87
N GLN A 239 -17.46 -30.51 -17.12
CA GLN A 239 -17.69 -31.94 -16.88
C GLN A 239 -16.82 -32.40 -15.71
N ILE A 240 -17.43 -32.40 -14.52
CA ILE A 240 -16.79 -32.89 -13.32
C ILE A 240 -16.92 -34.42 -13.28
N LYS A 241 -15.79 -35.13 -13.16
CA LYS A 241 -15.78 -36.59 -13.12
C LYS A 241 -16.48 -37.09 -11.84
N ALA A 242 -17.61 -37.79 -12.06
CA ALA A 242 -18.45 -38.26 -10.96
C ALA A 242 -17.79 -39.33 -10.07
N ASP A 243 -16.86 -40.09 -10.64
CA ASP A 243 -16.12 -41.18 -9.97
C ASP A 243 -14.94 -40.74 -9.12
N GLN A 244 -14.62 -39.42 -9.10
CA GLN A 244 -13.55 -38.85 -8.30
C GLN A 244 -14.12 -38.05 -7.12
N ASN A 245 -13.55 -38.26 -5.93
CA ASN A 245 -13.92 -37.50 -4.74
C ASN A 245 -13.31 -36.10 -4.71
N LYS A 246 -12.17 -35.89 -5.41
CA LYS A 246 -11.47 -34.60 -5.50
C LYS A 246 -11.42 -34.09 -6.93
N ALA A 247 -11.58 -32.78 -7.09
CA ALA A 247 -11.26 -32.04 -8.31
C ALA A 247 -9.83 -31.50 -8.25
N THR A 248 -9.20 -31.36 -9.43
CA THR A 248 -7.86 -30.78 -9.57
C THR A 248 -7.97 -29.43 -10.23
N TRP A 249 -7.61 -28.38 -9.52
CA TRP A 249 -7.56 -27.00 -9.98
C TRP A 249 -6.16 -26.66 -10.44
N LYS A 250 -6.00 -26.04 -11.60
CA LYS A 250 -4.70 -25.65 -12.16
C LYS A 250 -4.68 -24.17 -12.43
N TRP A 251 -3.81 -23.46 -11.74
CA TRP A 251 -3.68 -22.01 -11.85
C TRP A 251 -2.29 -21.62 -12.32
N THR A 252 -2.19 -20.51 -13.04
CA THR A 252 -0.93 -19.87 -13.36
C THR A 252 -1.02 -18.37 -13.13
N ALA A 253 0.07 -17.78 -12.67
CA ALA A 253 0.22 -16.35 -12.51
C ALA A 253 1.66 -15.93 -12.80
N LYS A 254 1.87 -14.71 -13.28
CA LYS A 254 3.17 -14.21 -13.68
C LYS A 254 3.49 -12.91 -12.98
N ASN A 255 4.75 -12.82 -12.50
CA ASN A 255 5.30 -11.60 -11.95
C ASN A 255 4.45 -11.01 -10.82
N MET A 256 4.11 -11.82 -9.81
CA MET A 256 3.32 -11.45 -8.64
C MET A 256 4.11 -11.64 -7.35
N LEU A 257 3.71 -10.94 -6.29
CA LEU A 257 4.35 -11.04 -4.97
C LEU A 257 3.84 -12.24 -4.15
N ASP A 258 2.61 -12.71 -4.46
CA ASP A 258 1.95 -13.78 -3.72
C ASP A 258 0.93 -14.51 -4.60
N PHE A 259 0.51 -15.71 -4.15
CA PHE A 259 -0.61 -16.45 -4.72
C PHE A 259 -1.60 -16.78 -3.61
N ALA A 260 -2.74 -16.10 -3.59
CA ALA A 260 -3.80 -16.30 -2.62
C ALA A 260 -5.05 -16.91 -3.26
N TRP A 261 -5.81 -17.68 -2.48
CA TRP A 261 -7.05 -18.30 -2.90
C TRP A 261 -8.01 -18.49 -1.73
N ALA A 262 -9.28 -18.63 -2.02
CA ALA A 262 -10.30 -19.02 -1.05
C ALA A 262 -11.20 -20.10 -1.66
N ALA A 263 -11.84 -20.91 -0.82
CA ALA A 263 -12.70 -21.99 -1.24
C ALA A 263 -13.94 -22.15 -0.36
N ASP A 264 -15.07 -22.33 -1.04
CA ASP A 264 -16.34 -22.64 -0.41
C ASP A 264 -17.20 -23.49 -1.37
N LYS A 265 -18.10 -24.33 -0.81
CA LYS A 265 -19.01 -25.17 -1.61
C LYS A 265 -20.11 -24.36 -2.28
N ASP A 266 -20.49 -23.25 -1.66
CA ASP A 266 -21.61 -22.41 -2.05
C ASP A 266 -21.19 -21.12 -2.76
N TYR A 267 -19.90 -20.97 -3.08
CA TYR A 267 -19.43 -19.84 -3.87
C TYR A 267 -20.11 -19.77 -5.22
N SER A 268 -20.62 -18.60 -5.55
CA SER A 268 -21.03 -18.18 -6.89
C SER A 268 -19.86 -17.47 -7.58
N VAL A 269 -19.66 -17.76 -8.87
CA VAL A 269 -18.65 -17.10 -9.71
C VAL A 269 -19.37 -16.33 -10.81
N GLU A 270 -19.17 -15.02 -10.83
CA GLU A 270 -19.63 -14.14 -11.91
C GLU A 270 -18.42 -13.50 -12.58
N SER A 271 -18.46 -13.27 -13.89
CA SER A 271 -17.35 -12.63 -14.60
C SER A 271 -17.81 -11.66 -15.67
N PHE A 272 -16.99 -10.66 -15.94
CA PHE A 272 -17.20 -9.69 -17.01
C PHE A 272 -15.86 -9.10 -17.47
N ASP A 273 -15.85 -8.57 -18.70
CA ASP A 273 -14.67 -7.92 -19.26
C ASP A 273 -14.76 -6.41 -19.05
N VAL A 274 -13.66 -5.80 -18.56
CA VAL A 274 -13.50 -4.36 -18.50
C VAL A 274 -12.92 -3.88 -19.84
N PRO A 275 -13.56 -2.94 -20.56
CA PRO A 275 -13.00 -2.40 -21.80
C PRO A 275 -11.58 -1.86 -21.61
N GLN A 276 -10.62 -2.40 -22.32
CA GLN A 276 -9.17 -2.08 -22.22
C GLN A 276 -8.55 -2.38 -20.83
N GLY A 277 -9.20 -3.19 -20.03
CA GLY A 277 -8.79 -3.61 -18.70
C GLY A 277 -8.79 -5.14 -18.55
N PRO A 278 -8.76 -5.64 -17.29
CA PRO A 278 -8.78 -7.06 -17.00
C PRO A 278 -10.14 -7.70 -17.22
N LYS A 279 -10.14 -9.03 -17.31
CA LYS A 279 -11.34 -9.82 -17.01
C LYS A 279 -11.53 -9.87 -15.50
N VAL A 280 -12.67 -9.40 -15.01
CA VAL A 280 -12.99 -9.36 -13.57
C VAL A 280 -13.85 -10.57 -13.20
N TYR A 281 -13.53 -11.15 -12.04
CA TYR A 281 -14.31 -12.20 -11.40
C TYR A 281 -14.85 -11.71 -10.06
N PHE A 282 -16.11 -12.01 -9.76
CA PHE A 282 -16.69 -11.92 -8.43
C PHE A 282 -16.91 -13.34 -7.93
N VAL A 283 -16.31 -13.66 -6.76
CA VAL A 283 -16.42 -14.98 -6.14
C VAL A 283 -16.93 -14.78 -4.70
N TYR A 284 -18.19 -15.11 -4.47
CA TYR A 284 -18.85 -14.78 -3.21
C TYR A 284 -20.05 -15.71 -2.90
N LEU A 285 -20.48 -15.75 -1.65
CA LEU A 285 -21.70 -16.42 -1.20
C LEU A 285 -22.91 -15.54 -1.54
N LYS A 286 -23.74 -15.99 -2.45
CA LYS A 286 -24.89 -15.21 -2.94
C LYS A 286 -26.07 -15.33 -1.97
N ASN A 287 -26.33 -14.27 -1.21
CA ASN A 287 -27.39 -14.19 -0.22
C ASN A 287 -27.90 -12.76 -0.02
N ASP A 288 -28.82 -12.54 0.92
CA ASP A 288 -29.41 -11.22 1.18
C ASP A 288 -28.40 -10.15 1.65
N LYS A 289 -27.32 -10.52 2.31
CA LYS A 289 -26.29 -9.59 2.80
C LYS A 289 -25.27 -9.18 1.73
N THR A 290 -25.19 -9.95 0.64
CA THR A 290 -24.26 -9.73 -0.47
C THR A 290 -24.94 -9.14 -1.73
N LYS A 291 -26.16 -8.60 -1.61
CA LYS A 291 -26.91 -8.03 -2.73
C LYS A 291 -26.16 -6.96 -3.51
N ALA A 292 -25.37 -6.13 -2.83
CA ALA A 292 -24.60 -5.06 -3.45
C ALA A 292 -23.61 -5.55 -4.52
N TRP A 293 -23.12 -6.82 -4.43
CA TRP A 293 -22.24 -7.40 -5.46
C TRP A 293 -22.91 -7.48 -6.82
N GLY A 294 -24.22 -7.76 -6.87
CA GLY A 294 -24.99 -7.76 -8.12
C GLY A 294 -25.06 -6.40 -8.80
N GLU A 295 -24.88 -5.31 -8.06
CA GLU A 295 -24.91 -3.94 -8.56
C GLU A 295 -23.51 -3.40 -8.91
N ALA A 296 -22.43 -4.06 -8.46
CA ALA A 296 -21.06 -3.53 -8.48
C ALA A 296 -20.43 -3.46 -9.88
N LYS A 297 -20.86 -4.31 -10.83
CA LYS A 297 -20.24 -4.43 -12.16
C LYS A 297 -20.00 -3.09 -12.89
N PRO A 298 -20.98 -2.16 -13.05
CA PRO A 298 -20.74 -0.89 -13.74
C PRO A 298 -19.75 0.00 -12.98
N TYR A 299 -19.76 -0.01 -11.65
CA TYR A 299 -18.86 0.78 -10.81
C TYR A 299 -17.43 0.24 -10.89
N VAL A 300 -17.23 -1.08 -10.80
CA VAL A 300 -15.92 -1.70 -10.95
C VAL A 300 -15.35 -1.48 -12.36
N THR A 301 -16.21 -1.53 -13.40
CA THR A 301 -15.80 -1.19 -14.76
C THR A 301 -15.24 0.25 -14.82
N LYS A 302 -15.97 1.21 -14.25
CA LYS A 302 -15.55 2.61 -14.23
C LYS A 302 -14.32 2.83 -13.34
N TYR A 303 -14.23 2.12 -12.21
CA TYR A 303 -13.06 2.10 -11.34
C TYR A 303 -11.78 1.77 -12.12
N PHE A 304 -11.71 0.65 -12.84
CA PHE A 304 -10.53 0.28 -13.63
C PHE A 304 -10.23 1.30 -14.74
N GLN A 305 -11.25 1.90 -15.35
CA GLN A 305 -11.05 2.96 -16.36
C GLN A 305 -10.40 4.20 -15.75
N ILE A 306 -10.87 4.65 -14.56
CA ILE A 306 -10.30 5.79 -13.85
C ILE A 306 -8.86 5.47 -13.45
N MET A 307 -8.62 4.32 -12.81
CA MET A 307 -7.29 3.91 -12.36
C MET A 307 -6.29 3.82 -13.53
N ASN A 308 -6.69 3.18 -14.64
CA ASN A 308 -5.86 3.07 -15.84
C ASN A 308 -5.51 4.43 -16.45
N SER A 309 -6.41 5.39 -16.41
CA SER A 309 -6.20 6.72 -17.00
C SER A 309 -5.37 7.64 -16.11
N LYS A 310 -5.52 7.53 -14.78
CA LYS A 310 -4.92 8.48 -13.81
C LYS A 310 -3.60 7.98 -13.22
N PHE A 311 -3.51 6.67 -12.92
CA PHE A 311 -2.42 6.11 -12.13
C PHE A 311 -1.52 5.11 -12.88
N GLY A 312 -1.87 4.78 -14.12
CA GLY A 312 -1.13 3.84 -14.97
C GLY A 312 -1.94 2.60 -15.31
N LYS A 313 -1.55 1.90 -16.37
CA LYS A 313 -2.32 0.76 -16.88
C LYS A 313 -2.13 -0.48 -16.00
N TYR A 314 -3.23 -1.11 -15.58
CA TYR A 314 -3.21 -2.43 -14.94
C TYR A 314 -2.57 -3.47 -15.86
N ALA A 315 -1.58 -4.20 -15.35
CA ALA A 315 -0.70 -5.02 -16.19
C ALA A 315 -1.15 -6.48 -16.35
N TYR A 316 -2.07 -6.95 -15.51
CA TYR A 316 -2.44 -8.37 -15.50
C TYR A 316 -3.72 -8.64 -16.32
N PRO A 317 -3.93 -9.91 -16.81
CA PRO A 317 -5.05 -10.23 -17.69
C PRO A 317 -6.39 -10.35 -16.95
N SER A 318 -6.38 -10.58 -15.65
CA SER A 318 -7.60 -10.77 -14.85
C SER A 318 -7.45 -10.17 -13.46
N TYR A 319 -8.59 -10.00 -12.77
CA TYR A 319 -8.68 -9.59 -11.39
C TYR A 319 -9.87 -10.28 -10.71
N ALA A 320 -9.72 -10.73 -9.47
CA ALA A 320 -10.79 -11.37 -8.72
C ALA A 320 -11.08 -10.63 -7.41
N PHE A 321 -12.33 -10.19 -7.22
CA PHE A 321 -12.84 -9.84 -5.90
C PHE A 321 -13.41 -11.10 -5.28
N ILE A 322 -12.87 -11.51 -4.13
CA ILE A 322 -13.20 -12.77 -3.47
C ILE A 322 -13.67 -12.48 -2.05
N GLN A 323 -14.82 -13.01 -1.66
CA GLN A 323 -15.28 -12.93 -0.28
C GLN A 323 -14.37 -13.78 0.62
N GLY A 324 -13.60 -13.10 1.49
CA GLY A 324 -12.63 -13.75 2.37
C GLY A 324 -12.88 -13.54 3.87
N GLY A 325 -13.80 -12.63 4.25
CA GLY A 325 -14.40 -12.53 5.59
C GLY A 325 -13.57 -11.96 6.74
N ASP A 326 -12.38 -11.37 6.52
CA ASP A 326 -11.57 -10.77 7.61
C ASP A 326 -11.55 -9.23 7.61
N GLY A 327 -12.14 -8.61 6.65
CA GLY A 327 -12.02 -7.16 6.38
C GLY A 327 -11.71 -6.98 4.92
N GLY A 328 -10.65 -6.24 4.63
CA GLY A 328 -10.05 -6.18 3.31
C GLY A 328 -8.60 -6.62 3.37
N MET A 329 -8.10 -7.17 2.27
CA MET A 329 -6.70 -7.47 2.03
C MET A 329 -6.44 -7.68 0.54
N GLU A 330 -5.40 -7.06 0.08
CA GLU A 330 -4.86 -7.16 -1.27
C GLU A 330 -3.95 -8.37 -1.45
N TYR A 331 -4.01 -8.95 -2.64
CA TYR A 331 -3.11 -9.99 -3.11
C TYR A 331 -2.88 -9.84 -4.62
N GLY A 332 -1.91 -10.56 -5.14
CA GLY A 332 -1.65 -10.56 -6.58
C GLY A 332 -2.87 -10.97 -7.39
N MET A 333 -3.34 -10.10 -8.27
CA MET A 333 -4.51 -10.28 -9.14
C MET A 333 -5.83 -10.58 -8.41
N CYS A 334 -5.91 -10.41 -7.10
CA CYS A 334 -7.16 -10.57 -6.35
C CYS A 334 -7.15 -9.78 -5.03
N THR A 335 -8.34 -9.68 -4.45
CA THR A 335 -8.54 -9.21 -3.06
C THR A 335 -9.37 -10.22 -2.29
N MET A 336 -9.10 -10.32 -0.98
CA MET A 336 -9.95 -11.05 -0.02
C MET A 336 -10.71 -10.02 0.80
N ILE A 337 -12.01 -9.84 0.54
CA ILE A 337 -12.82 -8.78 1.16
C ILE A 337 -14.03 -9.32 1.91
N LEU A 338 -14.66 -8.47 2.71
CA LEU A 338 -15.98 -8.75 3.28
C LEU A 338 -17.01 -8.88 2.16
N GLY A 339 -17.90 -9.87 2.28
CA GLY A 339 -19.05 -10.02 1.38
C GLY A 339 -20.20 -9.12 1.77
N GLU A 340 -20.41 -8.92 3.08
CA GLU A 340 -21.49 -8.12 3.62
C GLU A 340 -21.22 -6.62 3.46
N ALA A 341 -22.14 -5.88 2.85
CA ALA A 341 -22.09 -4.43 2.73
C ALA A 341 -23.50 -3.83 2.90
N LYS A 342 -23.60 -2.64 3.48
CA LYS A 342 -24.88 -1.98 3.72
C LYS A 342 -25.52 -1.51 2.41
N ASN A 343 -24.69 -1.08 1.48
CA ASN A 343 -25.10 -0.55 0.18
C ASN A 343 -23.95 -0.66 -0.82
N ILE A 344 -24.18 -0.23 -2.05
CA ILE A 344 -23.19 -0.26 -3.12
C ILE A 344 -22.00 0.69 -2.87
N GLU A 345 -22.21 1.83 -2.23
CA GLU A 345 -21.13 2.79 -1.93
C GLU A 345 -20.16 2.22 -0.90
N ASP A 346 -20.66 1.59 0.19
CA ASP A 346 -19.83 0.90 1.18
C ASP A 346 -19.02 -0.24 0.54
N LEU A 347 -19.64 -1.05 -0.34
CA LEU A 347 -18.94 -2.14 -1.05
C LEU A 347 -17.86 -1.58 -1.98
N MET A 348 -18.19 -0.53 -2.74
CA MET A 348 -17.25 0.08 -3.66
C MET A 348 -16.10 0.79 -2.94
N GLY A 349 -16.31 1.37 -1.75
CA GLY A 349 -15.23 1.89 -0.92
C GLY A 349 -14.19 0.81 -0.62
N LEU A 350 -14.66 -0.35 -0.12
CA LEU A 350 -13.78 -1.49 0.14
C LEU A 350 -13.13 -2.03 -1.15
N MET A 351 -13.90 -2.23 -2.22
CA MET A 351 -13.38 -2.70 -3.51
C MET A 351 -12.38 -1.72 -4.13
N ALA A 352 -12.58 -0.41 -3.99
CA ALA A 352 -11.69 0.60 -4.52
C ALA A 352 -10.40 0.68 -3.71
N HIS A 353 -10.45 0.58 -2.39
CA HIS A 353 -9.27 0.53 -1.53
C HIS A 353 -8.41 -0.69 -1.88
N GLU A 354 -8.94 -1.89 -1.66
CA GLU A 354 -8.20 -3.13 -1.88
C GLU A 354 -7.77 -3.32 -3.34
N GLY A 355 -8.61 -2.90 -4.29
CA GLY A 355 -8.28 -2.93 -5.70
C GLY A 355 -7.12 -2.00 -6.08
N SER A 356 -7.00 -0.82 -5.42
CA SER A 356 -5.95 0.17 -5.71
C SER A 356 -4.57 -0.26 -5.22
N HIS A 357 -4.49 -1.18 -4.26
CA HIS A 357 -3.26 -1.87 -3.92
C HIS A 357 -2.65 -2.65 -5.10
N SER A 358 -3.43 -2.95 -6.14
CA SER A 358 -2.85 -3.48 -7.38
C SER A 358 -1.81 -2.55 -8.02
N TRP A 359 -1.92 -1.24 -7.80
CA TRP A 359 -0.94 -0.24 -8.22
C TRP A 359 0.09 0.05 -7.13
N TYR A 360 -0.35 0.30 -5.89
CA TYR A 360 0.47 0.80 -4.79
C TYR A 360 0.77 -0.27 -3.75
N GLN A 361 1.21 -1.43 -4.24
CA GLN A 361 1.86 -2.51 -3.57
C GLN A 361 2.10 -3.70 -4.52
N GLN A 362 1.14 -4.10 -5.35
CA GLN A 362 1.37 -5.28 -6.22
C GLN A 362 2.22 -4.97 -7.46
N MET A 363 2.05 -3.81 -8.09
CA MET A 363 2.88 -3.38 -9.23
C MET A 363 4.02 -2.45 -8.82
N LEU A 364 3.83 -1.61 -7.81
CA LEU A 364 4.85 -0.75 -7.19
C LEU A 364 5.17 -1.34 -5.81
N ALA A 365 5.95 -2.43 -5.79
CA ALA A 365 6.08 -3.33 -4.65
C ALA A 365 7.01 -2.77 -3.56
N THR A 366 6.57 -1.73 -2.88
CA THR A 366 7.26 -1.21 -1.70
C THR A 366 7.33 -2.27 -0.59
N ASN A 367 8.34 -2.18 0.28
CA ASN A 367 8.43 -3.03 1.46
C ASN A 367 7.42 -2.57 2.50
N GLU A 368 6.23 -3.19 2.54
CA GLU A 368 5.11 -2.81 3.39
C GLU A 368 5.43 -2.83 4.89
N PRO A 369 6.06 -3.87 5.46
CA PRO A 369 6.51 -3.86 6.84
C PRO A 369 7.34 -2.62 7.23
N VAL A 370 8.12 -2.10 6.29
CA VAL A 370 9.04 -0.97 6.50
C VAL A 370 8.39 0.37 6.18
N ARG A 371 7.51 0.42 5.16
CA ARG A 371 6.92 1.66 4.63
C ARG A 371 5.39 1.54 4.46
N PRO A 372 4.64 1.21 5.54
CA PRO A 372 3.20 1.00 5.41
C PRO A 372 2.45 2.25 4.91
N TRP A 373 2.99 3.44 5.13
CA TRP A 373 2.40 4.69 4.65
C TRP A 373 2.47 4.87 3.12
N MET A 374 3.42 4.21 2.43
CA MET A 374 3.48 4.23 0.96
C MET A 374 2.46 3.26 0.35
N ASP A 375 2.26 2.13 0.98
CA ASP A 375 1.27 1.15 0.62
C ASP A 375 -0.14 1.69 0.88
N GLU A 376 -0.51 1.88 2.12
CA GLU A 376 -1.84 2.26 2.58
C GLU A 376 -2.21 3.71 2.23
N GLY A 377 -1.22 4.62 2.31
CA GLY A 377 -1.46 6.03 2.06
C GLY A 377 -1.69 6.35 0.59
N PHE A 378 -0.91 5.76 -0.32
CA PHE A 378 -1.08 5.97 -1.76
C PHE A 378 -2.37 5.30 -2.25
N THR A 379 -2.68 4.15 -1.70
CA THR A 379 -3.94 3.45 -1.94
C THR A 379 -5.14 4.25 -1.46
N SER A 380 -5.10 4.81 -0.23
CA SER A 380 -6.16 5.68 0.29
C SER A 380 -6.34 6.94 -0.55
N TYR A 381 -5.25 7.53 -1.07
CA TYR A 381 -5.33 8.65 -2.02
C TYR A 381 -6.07 8.28 -3.31
N ALA A 382 -5.74 7.12 -3.88
CA ALA A 382 -6.39 6.62 -5.08
C ALA A 382 -7.87 6.27 -4.83
N GLU A 383 -8.19 5.63 -3.68
CA GLU A 383 -9.56 5.38 -3.22
C GLU A 383 -10.36 6.66 -3.15
N SER A 384 -9.90 7.67 -2.39
CA SER A 384 -10.60 8.95 -2.22
C SER A 384 -10.84 9.64 -3.57
N TYR A 385 -9.84 9.62 -4.46
CA TYR A 385 -9.97 10.18 -5.81
C TYR A 385 -11.04 9.46 -6.64
N VAL A 386 -11.04 8.13 -6.63
CA VAL A 386 -11.98 7.29 -7.38
C VAL A 386 -13.39 7.40 -6.83
N MET A 387 -13.55 7.28 -5.50
CA MET A 387 -14.85 7.33 -4.84
C MET A 387 -15.55 8.68 -5.04
N HIS A 388 -14.78 9.78 -5.03
CA HIS A 388 -15.32 11.11 -5.37
C HIS A 388 -15.88 11.18 -6.81
N GLN A 389 -15.34 10.40 -7.76
CA GLN A 389 -15.85 10.35 -9.13
C GLN A 389 -17.01 9.36 -9.33
N LEU A 390 -17.01 8.26 -8.58
CA LEU A 390 -18.07 7.26 -8.63
C LEU A 390 -19.33 7.74 -7.89
N PHE A 391 -19.16 8.43 -6.78
CA PHE A 391 -20.19 8.92 -5.89
C PHE A 391 -19.93 10.40 -5.54
N PRO A 392 -20.17 11.32 -6.49
CA PRO A 392 -19.94 12.74 -6.25
C PRO A 392 -20.71 13.23 -5.02
N PRO A 393 -20.06 13.99 -4.11
CA PRO A 393 -20.74 14.53 -2.94
C PRO A 393 -21.88 15.48 -3.35
N LYS A 394 -22.87 15.59 -2.49
CA LYS A 394 -24.04 16.48 -2.70
C LYS A 394 -23.81 17.91 -2.25
N ASP A 395 -22.73 18.15 -1.54
CA ASP A 395 -22.31 19.46 -1.03
C ASP A 395 -21.23 20.10 -1.93
N ASP A 396 -20.97 21.39 -1.71
CA ASP A 396 -20.01 22.18 -2.46
C ASP A 396 -18.56 22.03 -1.92
N ARG A 397 -18.19 20.84 -1.41
CA ARG A 397 -16.82 20.63 -0.92
C ARG A 397 -15.81 20.82 -2.05
N PRO A 398 -14.70 21.54 -1.80
CA PRO A 398 -13.77 21.96 -2.87
C PRO A 398 -12.89 20.83 -3.41
N ASN A 399 -12.73 19.72 -2.70
CA ASN A 399 -11.89 18.58 -3.11
C ASN A 399 -12.29 17.27 -2.44
N ALA A 400 -11.74 16.15 -2.92
CA ALA A 400 -12.04 14.79 -2.44
C ALA A 400 -11.51 14.49 -1.01
N PHE A 401 -10.63 15.31 -0.46
CA PHE A 401 -9.82 14.97 0.73
C PHE A 401 -10.25 15.71 2.00
N VAL A 402 -11.28 16.56 1.94
CA VAL A 402 -11.74 17.36 3.09
C VAL A 402 -12.06 16.50 4.30
N GLU A 403 -12.76 15.37 4.10
CA GLU A 403 -13.09 14.45 5.20
C GLU A 403 -11.87 13.82 5.86
N LYS A 404 -10.83 13.52 5.07
CA LYS A 404 -9.58 12.95 5.60
C LYS A 404 -8.78 13.98 6.40
N ILE A 405 -8.75 15.23 5.95
CA ILE A 405 -8.13 16.34 6.69
C ILE A 405 -8.87 16.56 8.02
N ASP A 406 -10.20 16.52 8.02
CA ASP A 406 -10.98 16.63 9.25
C ASP A 406 -10.79 15.43 10.19
N ALA A 407 -10.67 14.23 9.66
CA ALA A 407 -10.34 13.03 10.43
C ALA A 407 -8.95 13.17 11.09
N TYR A 408 -7.96 13.69 10.36
CA TYR A 408 -6.62 13.97 10.88
C TYR A 408 -6.68 14.98 12.03
N ARG A 409 -7.36 16.12 11.86
CA ARG A 409 -7.56 17.14 12.91
C ARG A 409 -8.17 16.55 14.18
N LYS A 410 -9.20 15.70 14.02
CA LYS A 410 -9.85 15.00 15.15
C LYS A 410 -8.93 14.03 15.85
N PHE A 411 -8.09 13.32 15.07
CA PHE A 411 -7.13 12.37 15.62
C PHE A 411 -6.04 13.07 16.44
N LEU A 412 -5.49 14.18 15.97
CA LEU A 412 -4.46 14.94 16.68
C LEU A 412 -4.88 15.36 18.10
N LYS A 413 -6.18 15.63 18.29
CA LYS A 413 -6.74 15.96 19.61
C LYS A 413 -6.63 14.82 20.63
N LYS A 414 -6.34 13.57 20.19
CA LYS A 414 -6.11 12.43 21.09
C LYS A 414 -4.71 12.39 21.68
N GLY A 415 -3.72 13.09 21.10
CA GLY A 415 -2.34 13.15 21.60
C GLY A 415 -1.57 11.82 21.54
N ILE A 416 -1.94 10.93 20.60
CA ILE A 416 -1.33 9.60 20.43
C ILE A 416 -0.68 9.44 19.05
N GLU A 417 -0.36 10.53 18.37
CA GLU A 417 0.25 10.48 17.04
C GLU A 417 1.66 9.87 17.13
N GLU A 418 1.99 9.03 16.17
CA GLU A 418 3.29 8.39 15.97
C GLU A 418 3.82 8.72 14.57
N PRO A 419 5.17 8.82 14.37
CA PRO A 419 5.74 9.12 13.06
C PRO A 419 5.41 8.06 12.00
N ALA A 420 5.06 8.48 10.80
CA ALA A 420 4.72 7.56 9.71
C ALA A 420 5.92 6.73 9.21
N VAL A 421 7.15 7.16 9.48
CA VAL A 421 8.39 6.43 9.14
C VAL A 421 8.59 5.15 9.96
N TRP A 422 7.88 4.97 11.07
CA TRP A 422 8.04 3.77 11.89
C TRP A 422 7.62 2.52 11.12
N LEU A 423 8.32 1.40 11.40
CA LEU A 423 7.92 0.10 10.87
C LEU A 423 6.49 -0.23 11.35
N GLY A 424 5.69 -0.85 10.51
CA GLY A 424 4.29 -1.15 10.79
C GLY A 424 4.07 -1.86 12.14
N ASP A 425 4.94 -2.81 12.45
CA ASP A 425 4.89 -3.59 13.69
C ASP A 425 5.42 -2.87 14.93
N HIS A 426 6.10 -1.73 14.77
CA HIS A 426 6.69 -0.97 15.88
C HIS A 426 5.74 0.08 16.46
N HIS A 427 4.61 0.36 15.83
CA HIS A 427 3.59 1.23 16.40
C HIS A 427 3.02 0.63 17.68
N ASP A 428 3.01 1.42 18.76
CA ASP A 428 2.51 0.96 20.05
C ASP A 428 0.98 0.92 20.13
N ASN A 429 0.34 1.75 19.30
CA ASN A 429 -1.12 1.88 19.27
C ASN A 429 -1.66 1.59 17.87
N GLY A 430 -2.61 0.66 17.77
CA GLY A 430 -3.25 0.28 16.49
C GLY A 430 -3.97 1.45 15.81
N THR A 431 -4.54 2.40 16.59
CA THR A 431 -5.16 3.62 16.03
C THR A 431 -4.07 4.56 15.49
N ALA A 432 -2.94 4.73 16.19
CA ALA A 432 -1.83 5.55 15.71
C ALA A 432 -1.25 4.97 14.40
N TYR A 433 -1.04 3.66 14.32
CA TYR A 433 -0.67 2.97 13.07
C TYR A 433 -1.62 3.30 11.93
N SER A 434 -2.94 3.14 12.13
CA SER A 434 -3.93 3.40 11.08
C SER A 434 -3.89 4.85 10.60
N TYR A 435 -3.74 5.81 11.51
CA TYR A 435 -3.63 7.22 11.10
C TYR A 435 -2.29 7.56 10.45
N ALA A 436 -1.18 6.98 10.91
CA ALA A 436 0.14 7.19 10.33
C ALA A 436 0.23 6.62 8.90
N SER A 437 -0.28 5.41 8.70
CA SER A 437 -0.20 4.70 7.41
C SER A 437 -1.24 5.19 6.41
N TYR A 438 -2.52 5.15 6.77
CA TYR A 438 -3.63 5.47 5.87
C TYR A 438 -3.82 6.99 5.72
N VAL A 439 -4.15 7.68 6.82
CA VAL A 439 -4.58 9.08 6.75
C VAL A 439 -3.40 10.01 6.48
N LYS A 440 -2.33 9.92 7.26
CA LYS A 440 -1.15 10.77 7.09
C LYS A 440 -0.39 10.44 5.80
N GLY A 441 -0.38 9.15 5.40
CA GLY A 441 0.16 8.71 4.11
C GLY A 441 -0.62 9.26 2.92
N GLU A 442 -1.97 9.25 2.95
CA GLU A 442 -2.81 9.91 1.96
C GLU A 442 -2.56 11.41 1.91
N LEU A 443 -2.55 12.06 3.08
CA LEU A 443 -2.33 13.50 3.19
C LEU A 443 -0.93 13.91 2.76
N TYR A 444 0.07 13.02 2.77
CA TYR A 444 1.37 13.29 2.16
C TYR A 444 1.24 13.66 0.68
N LEU A 445 0.45 12.92 -0.09
CA LEU A 445 0.20 13.22 -1.50
C LEU A 445 -0.67 14.48 -1.67
N VAL A 446 -1.63 14.70 -0.80
CA VAL A 446 -2.47 15.91 -0.82
C VAL A 446 -1.62 17.16 -0.56
N GLN A 447 -0.76 17.13 0.47
CA GLN A 447 0.16 18.23 0.77
C GLN A 447 1.22 18.40 -0.32
N LEU A 448 1.73 17.31 -0.88
CA LEU A 448 2.65 17.37 -2.02
C LEU A 448 1.98 18.09 -3.21
N GLY A 449 0.74 17.73 -3.54
CA GLY A 449 -0.04 18.40 -4.59
C GLY A 449 -0.29 19.88 -4.30
N TYR A 450 -0.51 20.24 -3.04
CA TYR A 450 -0.61 21.63 -2.62
C TYR A 450 0.69 22.41 -2.88
N ILE A 451 1.85 21.80 -2.62
CA ILE A 451 3.18 22.41 -2.83
C ILE A 451 3.52 22.51 -4.32
N VAL A 452 3.40 21.42 -5.06
CA VAL A 452 3.92 21.34 -6.45
C VAL A 452 2.90 21.70 -7.52
N GLY A 453 1.61 21.76 -7.18
CA GLY A 453 0.47 21.88 -8.11
C GLY A 453 -0.06 20.52 -8.58
N GLU A 454 -1.35 20.47 -8.94
CA GLU A 454 -2.05 19.23 -9.31
C GLU A 454 -1.54 18.60 -10.61
N GLU A 455 -1.19 19.43 -11.59
CA GLU A 455 -0.63 18.93 -12.84
C GLU A 455 0.73 18.26 -12.62
N ASN A 456 1.59 18.86 -11.79
CA ASN A 456 2.87 18.26 -11.41
C ASN A 456 2.68 17.00 -10.57
N LEU A 457 1.74 16.99 -9.61
CA LEU A 457 1.44 15.77 -8.86
C LEU A 457 0.98 14.63 -9.79
N SER A 458 0.10 14.92 -10.75
CA SER A 458 -0.33 13.94 -11.74
C SER A 458 0.83 13.39 -12.59
N LYS A 459 1.75 14.27 -13.01
CA LYS A 459 2.98 13.86 -13.73
C LYS A 459 3.91 13.03 -12.85
N ILE A 460 4.08 13.40 -11.57
CA ILE A 460 4.87 12.65 -10.58
C ILE A 460 4.34 11.22 -10.44
N MET A 461 3.04 11.06 -10.22
CA MET A 461 2.41 9.75 -10.07
C MET A 461 2.58 8.88 -11.33
N THR A 462 2.41 9.49 -12.52
CA THR A 462 2.56 8.78 -13.80
C THR A 462 4.02 8.38 -14.07
N GLU A 463 4.98 9.27 -13.83
CA GLU A 463 6.42 8.97 -14.03
C GLU A 463 6.91 7.96 -12.97
N TYR A 464 6.41 8.03 -11.73
CA TYR A 464 6.72 7.05 -10.69
C TYR A 464 6.24 5.65 -11.11
N PHE A 465 4.98 5.52 -11.55
CA PHE A 465 4.46 4.25 -12.06
C PHE A 465 5.26 3.73 -13.27
N LYS A 466 5.56 4.59 -14.24
CA LYS A 466 6.31 4.23 -15.44
C LYS A 466 7.73 3.75 -15.14
N GLU A 467 8.44 4.39 -14.21
CA GLU A 467 9.83 4.07 -13.90
C GLU A 467 9.95 2.86 -12.96
N TRP A 468 8.98 2.71 -12.03
CA TRP A 468 9.06 1.76 -10.93
C TRP A 468 8.04 0.62 -10.97
N SER A 469 7.14 0.56 -11.93
CA SER A 469 6.21 -0.57 -12.07
C SER A 469 6.96 -1.90 -12.20
N MET A 470 6.49 -2.94 -11.51
CA MET A 470 7.12 -4.26 -11.39
C MET A 470 8.51 -4.25 -10.76
N LYS A 471 8.75 -3.31 -9.84
CA LYS A 471 9.96 -3.18 -9.05
C LYS A 471 9.63 -2.93 -7.58
N HIS A 472 10.68 -2.90 -6.73
CA HIS A 472 10.59 -2.60 -5.31
C HIS A 472 11.11 -1.17 -5.03
N PRO A 473 10.30 -0.12 -5.25
CA PRO A 473 10.72 1.26 -4.96
C PRO A 473 10.74 1.54 -3.46
N THR A 474 11.49 2.57 -3.10
CA THR A 474 11.53 3.14 -1.76
C THR A 474 10.94 4.55 -1.76
N ASP A 475 10.75 5.11 -0.58
CA ASP A 475 10.37 6.51 -0.40
C ASP A 475 11.37 7.48 -1.04
N ARG A 476 12.66 7.12 -1.08
CA ARG A 476 13.70 7.92 -1.75
C ARG A 476 13.51 7.97 -3.26
N ASP A 477 13.08 6.85 -3.86
CA ASP A 477 12.82 6.77 -5.30
C ASP A 477 11.63 7.63 -5.68
N PHE A 478 10.55 7.57 -4.90
CA PHE A 478 9.40 8.47 -5.09
C PHE A 478 9.79 9.94 -4.93
N LEU A 479 10.53 10.29 -3.87
CA LEU A 479 11.00 11.66 -3.63
C LEU A 479 11.90 12.15 -4.76
N HIS A 480 12.77 11.29 -5.30
CA HIS A 480 13.61 11.60 -6.45
C HIS A 480 12.77 11.98 -7.68
N ILE A 481 11.73 11.17 -8.01
CA ILE A 481 10.80 11.48 -9.11
C ILE A 481 10.06 12.80 -8.85
N ALA A 482 9.58 13.01 -7.64
CA ALA A 482 8.87 14.23 -7.26
C ALA A 482 9.73 15.49 -7.47
N GLN A 483 10.99 15.45 -7.04
CA GLN A 483 11.93 16.54 -7.23
C GLN A 483 12.31 16.74 -8.72
N LYS A 484 12.53 15.65 -9.46
CA LYS A 484 12.86 15.68 -10.88
C LYS A 484 11.74 16.33 -11.72
N VAL A 485 10.49 15.98 -11.45
CA VAL A 485 9.32 16.48 -12.19
C VAL A 485 8.99 17.93 -11.82
N SER A 486 8.99 18.24 -10.52
CA SER A 486 8.61 19.59 -10.04
C SER A 486 9.74 20.63 -10.15
N GLY A 487 11.00 20.18 -10.18
CA GLY A 487 12.16 21.07 -10.07
C GLY A 487 12.36 21.67 -8.67
N MET A 488 11.63 21.19 -7.66
CA MET A 488 11.65 21.70 -6.29
C MET A 488 12.51 20.83 -5.37
N ASP A 489 13.16 21.43 -4.35
CA ASP A 489 13.71 20.67 -3.22
C ASP A 489 12.56 20.33 -2.26
N LEU A 490 12.27 19.04 -2.12
CA LEU A 490 11.16 18.52 -1.32
C LEU A 490 11.62 17.70 -0.11
N LYS A 491 12.94 17.60 0.14
CA LYS A 491 13.50 16.82 1.26
C LYS A 491 13.03 17.31 2.63
N TRP A 492 12.90 18.62 2.79
CA TRP A 492 12.40 19.24 4.01
C TRP A 492 10.95 18.80 4.30
N PHE A 493 10.08 18.82 3.28
CA PHE A 493 8.67 18.42 3.40
C PHE A 493 8.57 16.93 3.76
N HIS A 494 9.25 16.07 3.00
CA HIS A 494 9.29 14.64 3.28
C HIS A 494 9.75 14.37 4.73
N HIS A 495 10.86 15.01 5.16
CA HIS A 495 11.37 14.85 6.52
C HIS A 495 10.34 15.28 7.58
N TYR A 496 9.78 16.47 7.47
CA TYR A 496 8.82 16.95 8.47
C TYR A 496 7.56 16.11 8.52
N TRP A 497 7.01 15.78 7.35
CA TRP A 497 5.73 15.10 7.29
C TRP A 497 5.82 13.61 7.68
N ILE A 498 6.83 12.90 7.20
CA ILE A 498 6.95 11.44 7.40
C ILE A 498 7.69 11.09 8.69
N ASN A 499 8.80 11.82 9.00
CA ASN A 499 9.69 11.42 10.08
C ASN A 499 9.31 12.04 11.43
N THR A 500 8.32 12.94 11.47
CA THR A 500 7.95 13.66 12.70
C THR A 500 6.44 13.70 12.90
N THR A 501 6.02 14.11 14.11
CA THR A 501 4.62 14.41 14.44
C THR A 501 4.34 15.93 14.45
N LYS A 502 5.14 16.70 13.74
CA LYS A 502 4.97 18.15 13.60
C LYS A 502 3.74 18.46 12.75
N THR A 503 3.15 19.63 13.00
CA THR A 503 1.89 20.05 12.37
C THR A 503 2.03 21.34 11.57
N ILE A 504 1.10 21.57 10.66
CA ILE A 504 0.88 22.80 9.92
C ILE A 504 -0.18 23.61 10.69
N ASP A 505 0.09 24.89 10.92
CA ASP A 505 -0.85 25.81 11.62
C ASP A 505 -0.50 27.24 11.20
N TYR A 506 -1.32 27.83 10.35
CA TYR A 506 -1.18 29.20 9.85
C TYR A 506 -2.42 30.00 10.19
N ALA A 507 -2.28 31.30 10.45
CA ALA A 507 -3.38 32.19 10.76
C ALA A 507 -3.23 33.57 10.12
N ILE A 508 -4.35 34.25 9.90
CA ILE A 508 -4.39 35.69 9.64
C ILE A 508 -4.29 36.40 10.99
N LYS A 509 -3.09 36.89 11.33
CA LYS A 509 -2.81 37.52 12.63
C LYS A 509 -3.42 38.92 12.76
N ASP A 510 -3.33 39.74 11.70
CA ASP A 510 -3.77 41.13 11.72
C ASP A 510 -4.15 41.62 10.33
N VAL A 511 -5.12 42.54 10.26
CA VAL A 511 -5.57 43.18 9.03
C VAL A 511 -5.76 44.68 9.29
N GLN A 512 -4.93 45.49 8.64
CA GLN A 512 -4.97 46.96 8.76
C GLN A 512 -5.50 47.58 7.45
N TYR A 513 -6.63 48.24 7.55
CA TYR A 513 -7.31 48.88 6.41
C TYR A 513 -6.83 50.32 6.25
N GLY A 514 -6.23 50.63 5.09
CA GLY A 514 -5.87 51.99 4.68
C GLY A 514 -6.91 52.61 3.72
N ALA A 515 -6.63 53.81 3.27
CA ALA A 515 -7.54 54.55 2.36
C ALA A 515 -7.63 53.89 0.96
N GLU A 516 -6.52 53.30 0.45
CA GLU A 516 -6.45 52.72 -0.89
C GLU A 516 -5.92 51.27 -0.88
N SER A 517 -5.47 50.79 0.25
CA SER A 517 -4.85 49.48 0.39
C SER A 517 -5.14 48.85 1.74
N THR A 518 -4.92 47.55 1.84
CA THR A 518 -5.02 46.77 3.10
C THR A 518 -3.72 46.03 3.32
N THR A 519 -3.17 46.14 4.53
CA THR A 519 -1.98 45.42 4.97
C THR A 519 -2.40 44.21 5.80
N ILE A 520 -1.87 43.03 5.46
CA ILE A 520 -2.23 41.74 6.06
C ILE A 520 -0.96 41.15 6.66
N THR A 521 -1.04 40.69 7.92
CA THR A 521 0.02 39.95 8.59
C THR A 521 -0.44 38.54 8.84
N LEU A 522 0.28 37.56 8.28
CA LEU A 522 0.11 36.14 8.53
C LEU A 522 1.08 35.67 9.59
N ILE A 523 0.75 34.60 10.30
CA ILE A 523 1.61 33.96 11.30
C ILE A 523 1.65 32.45 11.09
N ASN A 524 2.83 31.84 11.24
CA ASN A 524 3.01 30.39 11.35
C ASN A 524 3.06 29.99 12.84
N ASN A 525 1.99 29.40 13.33
CA ASN A 525 1.89 28.86 14.70
C ASN A 525 2.41 27.41 14.75
N GLY A 526 2.47 26.72 13.60
CA GLY A 526 2.92 25.34 13.47
C GLY A 526 4.45 25.18 13.42
N GLN A 527 4.87 23.96 13.09
CA GLN A 527 6.28 23.63 13.01
C GLN A 527 6.70 23.20 11.58
N ILE A 528 5.75 22.94 10.68
CA ILE A 528 6.03 22.62 9.28
C ILE A 528 5.88 23.90 8.45
N PRO A 529 6.93 24.42 7.86
CA PRO A 529 6.80 25.54 6.93
C PRO A 529 6.14 25.09 5.63
N MET A 530 5.19 25.90 5.11
CA MET A 530 4.49 25.64 3.84
C MET A 530 4.48 26.89 2.96
N PRO A 531 4.49 26.76 1.63
CA PRO A 531 4.05 27.86 0.76
C PRO A 531 2.58 28.13 1.04
N ILE A 532 2.14 29.38 0.90
CA ILE A 532 0.78 29.78 1.22
C ILE A 532 0.05 30.29 -0.01
N ASP A 533 -1.11 29.69 -0.30
CA ASP A 533 -2.10 30.23 -1.21
C ASP A 533 -3.02 31.17 -0.41
N PHE A 534 -3.10 32.41 -0.81
CA PHE A 534 -3.93 33.40 -0.17
C PHE A 534 -4.92 33.95 -1.19
N SER A 535 -6.20 34.08 -0.84
CA SER A 535 -7.22 34.62 -1.72
C SER A 535 -8.02 35.73 -1.05
N VAL A 536 -8.43 36.64 -1.89
CA VAL A 536 -9.27 37.77 -1.55
C VAL A 536 -10.57 37.67 -2.33
N MET A 537 -11.70 37.62 -1.64
CA MET A 537 -13.00 37.82 -2.24
C MET A 537 -13.34 39.32 -2.18
N THR A 538 -13.51 39.93 -3.32
CA THR A 538 -13.91 41.34 -3.38
C THR A 538 -15.40 41.52 -3.15
N ALA A 539 -15.87 42.75 -2.85
CA ALA A 539 -17.26 43.07 -2.63
C ALA A 539 -18.15 42.80 -3.87
N ASP A 540 -17.58 42.85 -5.08
CA ASP A 540 -18.23 42.48 -6.34
C ASP A 540 -18.12 40.98 -6.67
N LYS A 541 -17.76 40.13 -5.67
CA LYS A 541 -17.65 38.66 -5.74
C LYS A 541 -16.60 38.13 -6.71
N LYS A 542 -15.54 38.88 -6.97
CA LYS A 542 -14.38 38.39 -7.72
C LYS A 542 -13.34 37.81 -6.75
N MET A 543 -12.77 36.69 -7.11
CA MET A 543 -11.64 36.10 -6.39
C MET A 543 -10.33 36.59 -6.99
N VAL A 544 -9.43 37.10 -6.13
CA VAL A 544 -8.08 37.50 -6.49
C VAL A 544 -7.11 36.67 -5.66
N ASN A 545 -6.20 35.99 -6.35
CA ASN A 545 -5.32 35.02 -5.74
C ASN A 545 -3.88 35.52 -5.64
N TYR A 546 -3.24 35.18 -4.55
CA TYR A 546 -1.82 35.45 -4.28
C TYR A 546 -1.14 34.14 -3.86
N GLN A 547 0.11 33.98 -4.26
CA GLN A 547 0.96 32.90 -3.78
C GLN A 547 2.17 33.47 -3.05
N ILE A 548 2.41 32.99 -1.84
CA ILE A 548 3.58 33.28 -1.02
C ILE A 548 4.48 32.05 -1.06
N PRO A 549 5.54 32.03 -1.88
CA PRO A 549 6.42 30.89 -2.01
C PRO A 549 7.30 30.74 -0.77
N LEU A 550 7.78 29.51 -0.56
CA LEU A 550 8.76 29.21 0.47
C LEU A 550 10.16 29.15 -0.16
N ASN A 551 11.13 29.82 0.43
CA ASN A 551 12.49 29.84 -0.14
C ASN A 551 13.20 28.48 -0.12
N MET A 552 12.77 27.56 0.74
CA MET A 552 13.33 26.19 0.85
C MET A 552 13.07 25.34 -0.39
N THR A 553 12.01 25.62 -1.18
CA THR A 553 11.66 24.87 -2.38
C THR A 553 12.55 25.17 -3.58
N HIS A 554 13.22 26.34 -3.59
CA HIS A 554 14.00 26.87 -4.71
C HIS A 554 13.27 26.97 -6.05
N ALA A 555 12.00 26.62 -6.11
CA ALA A 555 11.05 26.76 -7.20
C ALA A 555 9.63 26.83 -6.61
N TRP A 556 8.63 27.06 -7.43
CA TRP A 556 7.24 27.20 -7.02
C TRP A 556 6.29 26.66 -8.09
N LYS A 557 5.07 26.33 -7.71
CA LYS A 557 4.03 25.93 -8.65
C LYS A 557 3.63 27.10 -9.56
N THR A 558 3.25 26.77 -10.78
CA THR A 558 2.86 27.75 -11.81
C THR A 558 1.35 27.76 -12.05
N GLU A 559 0.60 26.90 -11.40
CA GLU A 559 -0.85 26.74 -11.53
C GLU A 559 -1.57 26.82 -10.18
N TYR A 560 -2.82 27.23 -10.22
CA TYR A 560 -3.69 27.25 -9.07
C TYR A 560 -5.13 26.93 -9.48
N ALA A 561 -5.82 26.11 -8.67
CA ALA A 561 -7.16 25.62 -8.98
C ALA A 561 -8.21 26.73 -9.20
N PHE A 562 -8.02 27.89 -8.58
CA PHE A 562 -8.93 29.03 -8.66
C PHE A 562 -8.51 30.11 -9.67
N GLY A 563 -7.66 29.75 -10.63
CA GLY A 563 -7.24 30.64 -11.71
C GLY A 563 -5.89 31.33 -11.47
N PRO A 564 -5.60 32.41 -12.20
CA PRO A 564 -4.31 33.08 -12.12
C PRO A 564 -4.08 33.70 -10.75
N PHE A 565 -2.81 33.80 -10.35
CA PHE A 565 -2.39 34.37 -9.08
C PHE A 565 -1.24 35.38 -9.27
N THR A 566 -1.12 36.28 -8.29
CA THR A 566 0.03 37.17 -8.17
C THR A 566 1.06 36.56 -7.22
N MET A 567 2.30 36.40 -7.69
CA MET A 567 3.40 35.95 -6.87
C MET A 567 3.86 37.07 -5.94
N LEU A 568 3.87 36.80 -4.63
CA LEU A 568 4.44 37.67 -3.62
C LEU A 568 5.92 37.29 -3.33
N PRO A 569 6.70 38.15 -2.68
CA PRO A 569 8.02 37.78 -2.18
C PRO A 569 7.94 36.52 -1.30
N TYR A 570 8.98 35.68 -1.33
CA TYR A 570 8.99 34.46 -0.54
C TYR A 570 8.94 34.74 0.97
N TRP A 571 8.29 33.82 1.71
CA TRP A 571 8.30 33.83 3.17
C TRP A 571 9.59 33.18 3.66
N PRO A 572 10.49 33.91 4.35
CA PRO A 572 11.68 33.31 4.97
C PRO A 572 11.23 32.35 6.08
N TRP A 573 11.51 31.07 5.95
CA TRP A 573 11.07 30.03 6.90
C TRP A 573 11.56 30.27 8.35
N THR A 574 12.58 31.11 8.53
CA THR A 574 13.10 31.54 9.83
C THR A 574 12.27 32.61 10.52
N GLN A 575 11.31 33.20 9.82
CA GLN A 575 10.41 34.23 10.35
C GLN A 575 9.03 33.65 10.64
N LYS A 576 8.52 33.93 11.84
CA LYS A 576 7.19 33.50 12.25
C LYS A 576 6.06 34.26 11.56
N GLU A 577 6.30 35.50 11.16
CA GLU A 577 5.30 36.41 10.61
C GLU A 577 5.71 36.85 9.20
N TYR A 578 4.69 37.09 8.39
CA TYR A 578 4.83 37.60 7.03
C TYR A 578 3.79 38.68 6.79
N THR A 579 4.24 39.88 6.38
CA THR A 579 3.37 41.03 6.12
C THR A 579 3.45 41.44 4.67
N PHE A 580 2.30 41.66 4.05
CA PHE A 580 2.19 42.15 2.68
C PHE A 580 0.97 43.09 2.54
N THR A 581 0.94 43.84 1.44
CA THR A 581 -0.11 44.83 1.17
C THR A 581 -0.79 44.50 -0.15
N ILE A 582 -2.13 44.60 -0.17
CA ILE A 582 -2.96 44.43 -1.36
C ILE A 582 -3.63 45.78 -1.75
N PRO A 583 -3.87 46.04 -3.05
CA PRO A 583 -4.38 47.35 -3.54
C PRO A 583 -5.92 47.43 -3.45
N TYR A 584 -6.47 47.14 -2.27
CA TYR A 584 -7.90 47.21 -1.97
C TYR A 584 -8.10 47.86 -0.61
N ASN A 585 -9.04 48.81 -0.51
CA ASN A 585 -9.49 49.34 0.76
C ASN A 585 -10.61 48.46 1.34
N LYS A 586 -11.03 48.76 2.59
CA LYS A 586 -12.02 47.96 3.32
C LYS A 586 -13.33 47.76 2.55
N SER A 587 -13.87 48.80 1.89
CA SER A 587 -15.15 48.72 1.19
C SER A 587 -15.14 47.84 -0.06
N GLN A 588 -13.96 47.53 -0.58
CA GLN A 588 -13.75 46.69 -1.77
C GLN A 588 -13.60 45.21 -1.43
N LEU A 589 -13.50 44.85 -0.14
CA LEU A 589 -13.22 43.51 0.36
C LEU A 589 -14.48 42.87 0.98
N SER A 590 -14.61 41.56 0.88
CA SER A 590 -15.63 40.75 1.50
C SER A 590 -15.04 39.66 2.39
N VAL A 591 -14.09 38.86 1.88
CA VAL A 591 -13.41 37.80 2.63
C VAL A 591 -11.93 37.79 2.28
N LEU A 592 -11.10 37.55 3.29
CA LEU A 592 -9.67 37.26 3.15
C LEU A 592 -9.45 35.81 3.63
N GLY A 593 -8.65 35.01 2.92
CA GLY A 593 -8.48 33.61 3.32
C GLY A 593 -7.15 32.98 2.91
N ILE A 594 -6.62 32.19 3.84
CA ILE A 594 -5.56 31.22 3.60
C ILE A 594 -6.20 29.94 3.06
N ASP A 595 -5.60 29.35 2.02
CA ASP A 595 -6.02 28.09 1.42
C ASP A 595 -7.53 27.94 1.18
N PRO A 596 -8.14 28.68 0.25
CA PRO A 596 -9.55 28.49 -0.09
C PRO A 596 -9.83 27.14 -0.73
N SER A 597 -8.76 26.40 -1.15
CA SER A 597 -8.90 25.04 -1.65
C SER A 597 -9.20 23.98 -0.58
N GLN A 598 -9.00 24.31 0.70
CA GLN A 598 -9.11 23.42 1.86
C GLN A 598 -8.26 22.14 1.73
N ARG A 599 -7.09 22.24 1.08
CA ARG A 599 -6.14 21.14 0.94
C ARG A 599 -5.03 21.15 1.98
N LEU A 600 -4.73 22.32 2.53
CA LEU A 600 -3.73 22.44 3.58
C LEU A 600 -4.21 21.70 4.84
N ALA A 601 -3.40 20.78 5.34
CA ALA A 601 -3.69 20.05 6.57
C ALA A 601 -3.42 20.91 7.81
N ASP A 602 -3.92 22.14 7.76
CA ASP A 602 -3.88 23.08 8.87
C ASP A 602 -4.72 22.58 10.04
N VAL A 603 -4.14 22.58 11.24
CA VAL A 603 -4.80 22.00 12.41
C VAL A 603 -5.84 22.92 13.04
N ASN A 604 -5.79 24.21 12.75
CA ASN A 604 -6.73 25.24 13.23
C ASN A 604 -7.29 26.10 12.08
N PRO A 605 -8.16 25.57 11.21
CA PRO A 605 -8.66 26.31 10.05
C PRO A 605 -9.60 27.48 10.39
N GLU A 606 -10.00 27.65 11.65
CA GLU A 606 -10.96 28.71 12.06
C GLU A 606 -10.35 30.10 11.96
N ASP A 607 -9.02 30.25 12.07
CA ASP A 607 -8.31 31.53 11.96
C ASP A 607 -7.64 31.75 10.60
N ASN A 608 -7.94 30.89 9.64
CA ASN A 608 -7.52 31.03 8.23
C ASN A 608 -8.35 32.04 7.44
N PHE A 609 -9.48 32.49 7.95
CA PHE A 609 -10.41 33.38 7.23
C PHE A 609 -10.82 34.57 8.06
N VAL A 610 -10.97 35.72 7.39
CA VAL A 610 -11.49 36.96 7.96
C VAL A 610 -12.62 37.49 7.08
N GLU A 611 -13.83 37.56 7.62
CA GLU A 611 -14.93 38.28 7.00
C GLU A 611 -14.76 39.78 7.24
N VAL A 612 -14.81 40.57 6.17
CA VAL A 612 -14.67 42.02 6.22
C VAL A 612 -16.06 42.63 6.41
N LYS A 613 -16.35 43.06 7.64
CA LYS A 613 -17.62 43.71 8.05
C LYS A 613 -17.58 45.21 7.89
#